data_f43a4489c1e450f2af496aa3f1335fae
#
_entry.id   f43a4489c1e450f2af496aa3f1335fae
#
_cell.length_a   1.000
_cell.length_b   1.000
_cell.length_c   1.000
_cell.angle_alpha   90.00
_cell.angle_beta   90.00
_cell.angle_gamma   90.00
#
_symmetry.space_group_name_H-M   'P 1'
#
loop_
_entity.id
_entity.type
_entity.pdbx_description
1 polymer ?
#
loop_
_entity_poly.entity_id
_entity_poly.type
_entity_poly.pdbx_seq_one_letter_code
_entity_poly.pdbx_strand_id
1 'polypeptide(L)'
;VLSKEGNFIRPMYTPGFAAPEMYRRDASMGPWTDIYAIGACMYACMLGYPPSEAPQRLEKDRIAIALTRLRGVYSDNLIEVVEWCMSLDPLSRPQSVFALQKEMSREGERRYTKLSVSEKVRLQFDTIVADTKKSAQKVAAGTGKPK
;
A
#
# COMPACT_ATOMS: atom_id res chain seq x y z
N VAL A 1 7.07 -11.17 -22.72
CA VAL A 1 6.23 -10.72 -23.85
C VAL A 1 7.15 -10.48 -25.03
N LEU A 2 6.88 -11.11 -26.18
CA LEU A 2 7.63 -10.92 -27.42
C LEU A 2 6.93 -9.82 -28.23
N SER A 3 7.70 -8.89 -28.82
CA SER A 3 7.19 -7.98 -29.84
C SER A 3 6.83 -8.74 -31.11
N LYS A 4 6.05 -8.15 -32.01
CA LYS A 4 5.75 -8.73 -33.35
C LYS A 4 7.01 -9.02 -34.18
N GLU A 5 8.14 -8.45 -33.82
CA GLU A 5 9.45 -8.61 -34.48
C GLU A 5 10.38 -9.58 -33.73
N GLY A 6 9.88 -10.33 -32.73
CA GLY A 6 10.68 -11.29 -31.97
C GLY A 6 11.66 -10.67 -30.96
N ASN A 7 11.66 -9.36 -30.80
CA ASN A 7 12.51 -8.67 -29.84
C ASN A 7 11.94 -8.79 -28.41
N PHE A 8 12.81 -9.00 -27.45
CA PHE A 8 12.44 -9.01 -26.04
C PHE A 8 12.02 -7.60 -25.60
N ILE A 9 10.73 -7.42 -25.29
CA ILE A 9 10.27 -6.19 -24.65
C ILE A 9 10.65 -6.29 -23.17
N ARG A 10 11.49 -5.39 -22.69
CA ARG A 10 11.76 -5.27 -21.26
C ARG A 10 10.48 -4.85 -20.54
N PRO A 11 10.01 -5.59 -19.54
CA PRO A 11 8.87 -5.15 -18.76
C PRO A 11 9.20 -3.81 -18.10
N MET A 12 8.34 -2.83 -18.32
CA MET A 12 8.39 -1.56 -17.59
C MET A 12 7.55 -1.72 -16.33
N TYR A 13 8.11 -1.35 -15.21
CA TYR A 13 7.41 -1.38 -13.93
C TYR A 13 7.76 -0.15 -13.09
N THR A 14 6.84 0.21 -12.21
CA THR A 14 7.06 1.31 -11.26
C THR A 14 7.70 0.76 -9.99
N PRO A 15 8.87 1.27 -9.58
CA PRO A 15 9.51 0.87 -8.33
C PRO A 15 8.56 0.95 -7.13
N GLY A 16 8.62 -0.05 -6.25
CA GLY A 16 7.72 -0.19 -5.10
C GLY A 16 6.39 -0.87 -5.40
N PHE A 17 5.88 -0.79 -6.64
CA PHE A 17 4.60 -1.41 -7.04
C PHE A 17 4.78 -2.73 -7.78
N ALA A 18 5.99 -3.01 -8.26
CA ALA A 18 6.33 -4.25 -8.95
C ALA A 18 6.54 -5.40 -7.97
N ALA A 19 5.92 -6.53 -8.27
CA ALA A 19 6.04 -7.75 -7.48
C ALA A 19 7.45 -8.37 -7.62
N PRO A 20 7.94 -9.15 -6.62
CA PRO A 20 9.28 -9.75 -6.65
C PRO A 20 9.58 -10.58 -7.89
N GLU A 21 8.59 -11.31 -8.40
CA GLU A 21 8.72 -12.13 -9.62
C GLU A 21 8.99 -11.31 -10.88
N MET A 22 8.58 -10.03 -10.92
CA MET A 22 8.83 -9.15 -12.06
C MET A 22 10.32 -8.77 -12.22
N TYR A 23 11.12 -8.94 -11.18
CA TYR A 23 12.57 -8.72 -11.20
C TYR A 23 13.35 -9.95 -11.67
N ARG A 24 12.68 -11.08 -11.87
CA ARG A 24 13.29 -12.36 -12.27
C ARG A 24 12.84 -12.75 -13.67
N ARG A 25 13.79 -13.23 -14.50
CA ARG A 25 13.49 -13.60 -15.90
C ARG A 25 12.72 -14.91 -16.04
N ASP A 26 12.91 -15.82 -15.10
CA ASP A 26 12.39 -17.19 -15.09
C ASP A 26 11.17 -17.36 -14.17
N ALA A 27 10.68 -16.29 -13.58
CA ALA A 27 9.54 -16.35 -12.68
C ALA A 27 8.22 -16.35 -13.45
N SER A 28 7.29 -17.18 -12.99
CA SER A 28 5.92 -17.22 -13.50
C SER A 28 5.14 -16.02 -13.00
N MET A 29 4.48 -15.31 -13.91
CA MET A 29 3.55 -14.23 -13.60
C MET A 29 2.12 -14.74 -13.69
N GLY A 30 1.24 -14.19 -12.88
CA GLY A 30 -0.17 -14.57 -12.85
C GLY A 30 -1.02 -13.51 -12.15
N PRO A 31 -2.30 -13.82 -11.85
CA PRO A 31 -3.19 -12.89 -11.15
C PRO A 31 -2.63 -12.37 -9.83
N TRP A 32 -1.84 -13.17 -9.15
CA TRP A 32 -1.14 -12.79 -7.91
C TRP A 32 -0.14 -11.65 -8.07
N THR A 33 0.39 -11.46 -9.30
CA THR A 33 1.31 -10.34 -9.61
C THR A 33 0.57 -9.01 -9.61
N ASP A 34 -0.62 -8.95 -10.23
CA ASP A 34 -1.48 -7.77 -10.22
C ASP A 34 -2.04 -7.50 -8.82
N ILE A 35 -2.35 -8.56 -8.06
CA ILE A 35 -2.80 -8.46 -6.67
C ILE A 35 -1.73 -7.82 -5.78
N TYR A 36 -0.45 -8.12 -6.00
CA TYR A 36 0.64 -7.42 -5.30
C TYR A 36 0.61 -5.91 -5.60
N ALA A 37 0.47 -5.54 -6.87
CA ALA A 37 0.38 -4.12 -7.27
C ALA A 37 -0.83 -3.41 -6.65
N ILE A 38 -1.98 -4.09 -6.57
CA ILE A 38 -3.17 -3.60 -5.86
C ILE A 38 -2.85 -3.36 -4.38
N GLY A 39 -2.23 -4.33 -3.71
CA GLY A 39 -1.79 -4.19 -2.31
C GLY A 39 -0.84 -3.01 -2.11
N ALA A 40 0.13 -2.83 -3.02
CA ALA A 40 1.06 -1.72 -3.00
C ALA A 40 0.38 -0.36 -3.20
N CYS A 41 -0.65 -0.29 -4.06
CA CYS A 41 -1.47 0.90 -4.23
C CYS A 41 -2.26 1.23 -2.95
N MET A 42 -2.90 0.23 -2.34
CA MET A 42 -3.61 0.41 -1.07
C MET A 42 -2.66 0.89 0.03
N TYR A 43 -1.48 0.27 0.15
CA TYR A 43 -0.43 0.69 1.08
C TYR A 43 -0.04 2.17 0.86
N ALA A 44 0.22 2.56 -0.38
CA ALA A 44 0.58 3.94 -0.71
C ALA A 44 -0.55 4.93 -0.39
N CYS A 45 -1.81 4.57 -0.65
CA CYS A 45 -2.96 5.38 -0.27
C CYS A 45 -3.11 5.55 1.25
N MET A 46 -2.80 4.51 2.03
CA MET A 46 -2.91 4.52 3.49
C MET A 46 -1.78 5.28 4.17
N LEU A 47 -0.58 5.24 3.64
CA LEU A 47 0.63 5.81 4.24
C LEU A 47 1.08 7.13 3.61
N GLY A 48 0.60 7.45 2.39
CA GLY A 48 0.98 8.65 1.65
C GLY A 48 2.33 8.55 0.92
N TYR A 49 2.95 7.37 0.89
CA TYR A 49 4.20 7.10 0.17
C TYR A 49 4.25 5.65 -0.33
N PRO A 50 4.98 5.37 -1.42
CA PRO A 50 5.09 4.03 -1.97
C PRO A 50 5.86 3.09 -1.02
N PRO A 51 5.61 1.77 -1.08
CA PRO A 51 6.42 0.79 -0.36
C PRO A 51 7.85 0.73 -0.95
N SER A 52 8.79 0.19 -0.17
CA SER A 52 10.13 -0.15 -0.66
C SER A 52 10.03 -1.17 -1.81
N GLU A 53 10.99 -1.11 -2.72
CA GLU A 53 11.07 -2.05 -3.84
C GLU A 53 11.21 -3.49 -3.36
N ALA A 54 10.69 -4.43 -4.14
CA ALA A 54 10.70 -5.85 -3.78
C ALA A 54 12.11 -6.41 -3.48
N PRO A 55 13.20 -6.07 -4.20
CA PRO A 55 14.54 -6.50 -3.84
C PRO A 55 14.97 -6.03 -2.43
N GLN A 56 14.67 -4.79 -2.07
CA GLN A 56 14.98 -4.24 -0.74
C GLN A 56 14.14 -4.92 0.36
N ARG A 57 12.88 -5.27 0.04
CA ARG A 57 12.01 -6.00 0.96
C ARG A 57 12.49 -7.42 1.21
N LEU A 58 13.08 -8.09 0.21
CA LEU A 58 13.68 -9.42 0.38
C LEU A 58 14.84 -9.40 1.37
N GLU A 59 15.58 -8.29 1.45
CA GLU A 59 16.64 -8.12 2.45
C GLU A 59 16.08 -7.78 3.83
N LYS A 60 15.12 -6.85 3.87
CA LYS A 60 14.50 -6.39 5.12
C LYS A 60 13.08 -5.90 4.88
N ASP A 61 12.11 -6.75 5.14
CA ASP A 61 10.70 -6.39 5.04
C ASP A 61 10.23 -5.58 6.26
N ARG A 62 9.61 -4.43 5.98
CA ARG A 62 9.07 -3.52 7.01
C ARG A 62 7.59 -3.23 6.82
N ILE A 63 6.93 -3.91 5.87
CA ILE A 63 5.52 -3.64 5.54
C ILE A 63 4.63 -3.88 6.76
N ALA A 64 4.74 -5.03 7.42
CA ALA A 64 3.95 -5.35 8.60
C ALA A 64 4.12 -4.30 9.72
N ILE A 65 5.36 -3.84 9.96
CA ILE A 65 5.65 -2.81 10.98
C ILE A 65 5.01 -1.48 10.59
N ALA A 66 5.06 -1.08 9.32
CA ALA A 66 4.45 0.16 8.85
C ALA A 66 2.92 0.10 8.96
N LEU A 67 2.32 -1.01 8.55
CA LEU A 67 0.87 -1.23 8.62
C LEU A 67 0.35 -1.31 10.06
N THR A 68 1.11 -1.90 10.98
CA THR A 68 0.71 -1.98 12.41
C THR A 68 0.49 -0.59 13.02
N ARG A 69 1.20 0.44 12.56
CA ARG A 69 1.03 1.83 13.02
C ARG A 69 -0.31 2.44 12.62
N LEU A 70 -0.99 1.84 11.67
CA LEU A 70 -2.29 2.29 11.15
C LEU A 70 -3.47 1.62 11.87
N ARG A 71 -3.21 0.71 12.82
CA ARG A 71 -4.27 0.11 13.66
C ARG A 71 -5.00 1.21 14.42
N GLY A 72 -6.33 1.14 14.40
CA GLY A 72 -7.20 2.18 14.96
C GLY A 72 -7.57 3.31 14.01
N VAL A 73 -6.79 3.54 12.93
CA VAL A 73 -7.15 4.45 11.84
C VAL A 73 -7.92 3.70 10.75
N TYR A 74 -7.40 2.53 10.37
CA TYR A 74 -8.04 1.61 9.44
C TYR A 74 -8.47 0.35 10.17
N SER A 75 -9.36 -0.42 9.53
CA SER A 75 -9.80 -1.69 10.08
C SER A 75 -8.67 -2.72 10.08
N ASP A 76 -8.64 -3.60 11.07
CA ASP A 76 -7.65 -4.67 11.14
C ASP A 76 -7.71 -5.57 9.91
N ASN A 77 -8.93 -5.87 9.41
CA ASN A 77 -9.09 -6.67 8.19
C ASN A 77 -8.48 -5.98 6.95
N LEU A 78 -8.66 -4.66 6.77
CA LEU A 78 -8.03 -3.96 5.66
C LEU A 78 -6.51 -4.01 5.75
N ILE A 79 -5.96 -3.86 6.95
CA ILE A 79 -4.53 -3.98 7.20
C ILE A 79 -4.04 -5.39 6.84
N GLU A 80 -4.73 -6.43 7.30
CA GLU A 80 -4.41 -7.83 7.01
C GLU A 80 -4.53 -8.14 5.51
N VAL A 81 -5.55 -7.62 4.82
CA VAL A 81 -5.70 -7.78 3.37
C VAL A 81 -4.54 -7.13 2.61
N VAL A 82 -4.12 -5.92 2.99
CA VAL A 82 -2.97 -5.27 2.35
C VAL A 82 -1.69 -6.06 2.59
N GLU A 83 -1.46 -6.53 3.80
CA GLU A 83 -0.30 -7.37 4.15
C GLU A 83 -0.31 -8.68 3.35
N TRP A 84 -1.48 -9.33 3.25
CA TRP A 84 -1.67 -10.57 2.47
C TRP A 84 -1.38 -10.36 0.97
N CYS A 85 -1.93 -9.30 0.37
CA CYS A 85 -1.66 -8.96 -1.03
C CYS A 85 -0.17 -8.71 -1.29
N MET A 86 0.53 -8.11 -0.33
CA MET A 86 1.93 -7.73 -0.43
C MET A 86 2.91 -8.79 0.06
N SER A 87 2.47 -10.03 0.32
CA SER A 87 3.35 -11.15 0.65
C SER A 87 4.44 -11.31 -0.42
N LEU A 88 5.70 -11.52 0.01
CA LEU A 88 6.82 -11.66 -0.93
C LEU A 88 6.74 -12.95 -1.74
N ASP A 89 6.24 -14.03 -1.13
CA ASP A 89 5.95 -15.27 -1.83
C ASP A 89 4.64 -15.16 -2.63
N PRO A 90 4.67 -15.34 -3.96
CA PRO A 90 3.48 -15.28 -4.81
C PRO A 90 2.38 -16.29 -4.41
N LEU A 91 2.75 -17.47 -3.92
CA LEU A 91 1.80 -18.50 -3.53
C LEU A 91 1.09 -18.18 -2.21
N SER A 92 1.68 -17.32 -1.41
CA SER A 92 1.09 -16.84 -0.15
C SER A 92 0.09 -15.70 -0.34
N ARG A 93 -0.07 -15.17 -1.55
CA ARG A 93 -1.03 -14.10 -1.87
C ARG A 93 -2.40 -14.65 -2.25
N PRO A 94 -3.45 -13.80 -2.31
CA PRO A 94 -4.68 -14.17 -3.00
C PRO A 94 -4.39 -14.65 -4.42
N GLN A 95 -4.89 -15.83 -4.79
CA GLN A 95 -4.62 -16.41 -6.10
C GLN A 95 -5.59 -15.93 -7.19
N SER A 96 -6.60 -15.14 -6.82
CA SER A 96 -7.55 -14.55 -7.75
C SER A 96 -8.15 -13.26 -7.16
N VAL A 97 -8.61 -12.39 -8.05
CA VAL A 97 -9.36 -11.17 -7.65
C VAL A 97 -10.62 -11.53 -6.86
N PHE A 98 -11.25 -12.65 -7.19
CA PHE A 98 -12.43 -13.12 -6.45
C PHE A 98 -12.10 -13.47 -4.99
N ALA A 99 -10.94 -14.12 -4.75
CA ALA A 99 -10.51 -14.42 -3.39
C ALA A 99 -10.25 -13.13 -2.59
N LEU A 100 -9.63 -12.14 -3.23
CA LEU A 100 -9.41 -10.82 -2.64
C LEU A 100 -10.74 -10.10 -2.32
N GLN A 101 -11.66 -10.04 -3.27
CA GLN A 101 -12.98 -9.43 -3.08
C GLN A 101 -13.77 -10.08 -1.95
N LYS A 102 -13.75 -11.42 -1.87
CA LYS A 102 -14.42 -12.16 -0.81
C LYS A 102 -13.89 -11.78 0.58
N GLU A 103 -12.57 -11.65 0.72
CA GLU A 103 -11.99 -11.28 2.01
C GLU A 103 -12.29 -9.82 2.37
N MET A 104 -12.22 -8.91 1.42
CA MET A 104 -12.61 -7.51 1.63
C MET A 104 -14.08 -7.35 2.01
N SER A 105 -14.97 -8.18 1.44
CA SER A 105 -16.42 -8.12 1.70
C SER A 105 -16.80 -8.68 3.07
N ARG A 106 -16.01 -9.59 3.64
CA ARG A 106 -16.29 -10.19 4.96
C ARG A 106 -16.44 -9.19 6.10
N GLU A 107 -15.79 -8.04 6.01
CA GLU A 107 -15.88 -7.00 7.02
C GLU A 107 -16.93 -5.93 6.71
N GLY A 108 -17.27 -5.74 5.44
CA GLY A 108 -18.29 -4.78 5.00
C GLY A 108 -19.65 -5.03 5.69
N GLU A 109 -19.98 -6.27 5.97
CA GLU A 109 -21.21 -6.63 6.66
C GLU A 109 -21.20 -6.31 8.18
N ARG A 110 -20.03 -6.21 8.81
CA ARG A 110 -19.93 -6.04 10.29
C ARG A 110 -19.75 -4.60 10.75
N ARG A 111 -19.27 -3.67 9.93
CA ARG A 111 -18.87 -2.31 10.36
C ARG A 111 -19.60 -1.15 9.71
N TYR A 112 -20.45 -1.36 8.72
CA TYR A 112 -21.26 -0.25 8.14
C TYR A 112 -22.19 0.43 9.15
N THR A 113 -22.33 -0.15 10.33
CA THR A 113 -23.22 0.32 11.40
C THR A 113 -22.60 1.36 12.36
N LYS A 114 -21.31 1.72 12.25
CA LYS A 114 -20.71 2.52 13.35
C LYS A 114 -20.08 3.88 12.97
N LEU A 115 -19.81 4.21 11.72
CA LEU A 115 -19.36 5.57 11.37
C LEU A 115 -19.72 5.91 9.93
N SER A 116 -20.45 6.98 9.72
CA SER A 116 -20.76 7.55 8.41
C SER A 116 -19.46 7.94 7.69
N VAL A 117 -19.41 7.76 6.36
CA VAL A 117 -18.27 8.13 5.50
C VAL A 117 -17.89 9.61 5.70
N SER A 118 -18.87 10.47 5.98
CA SER A 118 -18.68 11.89 6.26
C SER A 118 -17.87 12.16 7.54
N GLU A 119 -18.01 11.33 8.58
CA GLU A 119 -17.25 11.48 9.84
C GLU A 119 -15.80 11.02 9.69
N LYS A 120 -15.56 9.95 8.92
CA LYS A 120 -14.19 9.47 8.65
C LYS A 120 -13.41 10.46 7.79
N VAL A 121 -14.02 11.01 6.75
CA VAL A 121 -13.43 12.05 5.90
C VAL A 121 -13.14 13.30 6.71
N ARG A 122 -14.05 13.71 7.60
CA ARG A 122 -13.89 14.89 8.47
C ARG A 122 -12.72 14.72 9.44
N LEU A 123 -12.59 13.56 10.10
CA LEU A 123 -11.48 13.25 11.00
C LEU A 123 -10.13 13.25 10.26
N GLN A 124 -10.09 12.75 9.03
CA GLN A 124 -8.87 12.70 8.23
C GLN A 124 -8.46 14.11 7.76
N PHE A 125 -9.41 14.96 7.37
CA PHE A 125 -9.16 16.37 7.06
C PHE A 125 -8.67 17.14 8.28
N ASP A 126 -9.30 16.95 9.44
CA ASP A 126 -8.91 17.61 10.69
C ASP A 126 -7.48 17.24 11.12
N THR A 127 -7.07 15.98 10.90
CA THR A 127 -5.69 15.54 11.18
C THR A 127 -4.68 16.18 10.24
N ILE A 128 -4.98 16.24 8.93
CA ILE A 128 -4.12 16.89 7.92
C ILE A 128 -3.99 18.39 8.20
N VAL A 129 -5.09 19.06 8.54
CA VAL A 129 -5.10 20.48 8.89
C VAL A 129 -4.32 20.75 10.18
N ALA A 130 -4.41 19.88 11.18
CA ALA A 130 -3.65 20.01 12.42
C ALA A 130 -2.13 19.86 12.20
N ASP A 131 -1.71 18.90 11.37
CA ASP A 131 -0.30 18.70 11.04
C ASP A 131 0.27 19.84 10.19
N THR A 132 -0.53 20.38 9.27
CA THR A 132 -0.15 21.54 8.47
C THR A 132 0.03 22.80 9.35
N LYS A 133 -0.86 23.02 10.33
CA LYS A 133 -0.73 24.11 11.30
C LYS A 133 0.49 23.95 12.21
N LYS A 134 0.80 22.74 12.69
CA LYS A 134 2.01 22.49 13.49
C LYS A 134 3.28 22.73 12.69
N SER A 135 3.31 22.33 11.42
CA SER A 135 4.46 22.56 10.54
C SER A 135 4.66 24.06 10.26
N ALA A 136 3.57 24.81 10.01
CA ALA A 136 3.63 26.26 9.80
C ALA A 136 4.10 27.02 11.05
N GLN A 137 3.65 26.62 12.24
CA GLN A 137 4.11 27.22 13.51
C GLN A 137 5.60 26.94 13.79
N LYS A 138 6.10 25.77 13.42
CA LYS A 138 7.50 25.40 13.57
C LYS A 138 8.43 26.21 12.66
N VAL A 139 7.96 26.54 11.46
CA VAL A 139 8.69 27.41 10.51
C VAL A 139 8.68 28.86 10.99
N ALA A 140 7.56 29.35 11.49
CA ALA A 140 7.44 30.72 12.02
C ALA A 140 8.29 30.96 13.30
N ALA A 141 8.44 29.94 14.15
CA ALA A 141 9.27 30.01 15.36
C ALA A 141 10.77 29.88 15.08
N GLY A 142 11.19 29.38 13.90
CA GLY A 142 12.60 29.20 13.52
C GLY A 142 13.24 30.41 12.88
N THR A 143 12.52 31.48 12.53
CA THR A 143 13.03 32.67 11.80
C THR A 143 13.32 33.88 12.69
N GLY A 144 13.28 33.74 14.02
CA GLY A 144 13.50 34.82 14.96
C GLY A 144 14.84 34.76 15.69
N LYS A 145 15.98 35.01 15.01
CA LYS A 145 17.19 35.53 15.64
C LYS A 145 17.75 36.63 14.77
N PRO A 146 17.62 37.91 15.16
CA PRO A 146 18.51 38.95 14.67
C PRO A 146 19.84 38.92 15.45
N LYS A 147 20.89 39.28 14.76
CA LYS A 147 22.21 39.56 15.32
C LYS A 147 22.17 40.80 16.23
#